data_c6de1b35f142e706b7e94131d35f2a4c
#
_entry.id   c6de1b35f142e706b7e94131d35f2a4c
#
_cell.length_a   1.000
_cell.length_b   1.000
_cell.length_c   1.000
_cell.angle_alpha   90.00
_cell.angle_beta   90.00
_cell.angle_gamma   90.00
#
_symmetry.space_group_name_H-M   'P 1'
#
loop_
_entity.id
_entity.type
_entity.pdbx_description
1 polymer ?
#
loop_
_entity_poly.entity_id
_entity_poly.type
_entity_poly.pdbx_seq_one_letter_code
_entity_poly.pdbx_strand_id
1 'polypeptide(L)'
;MKGVLLVNLGSPDSPTPKDVKKYLGEFLMDERVIDVPKWARTLLVKGIILNTRPKVSAKAYSKIWWKEGSPLIVLSERLENKLSKEVEVPTALAMRYGSMTIKKGLQNLVDLGVDEVLIIPLYPQFAMATTETILELSKELIDKFFPNLNLSNLPPFYNDPDYIKVLSSTIKASLEGKKYEHLLFSYHGIPERHIRKSDITKSHCKIDKSCCITPSEAHKYCYKHQCLEVTRLVGEELGLNESTYSTSFQSRLGFDPWLRPYTDRTIERLGKEGTKSMAIVTPAFVSDCLETLEEIAMEGEEIFHEVGGKYFTTIPCLNDNPDWVSLLAKWIKEWSSQ
;
A
#
# COMPACT_ATOMS: atom_id res chain seq x y z
N MET A 1 6.51 -18.79 22.71
CA MET A 1 7.35 -17.60 22.40
C MET A 1 6.66 -16.77 21.34
N LYS A 2 6.61 -15.43 21.52
CA LYS A 2 6.04 -14.49 20.54
C LYS A 2 6.98 -14.24 19.37
N GLY A 3 6.43 -13.97 18.18
CA GLY A 3 7.20 -13.59 16.99
C GLY A 3 6.39 -12.72 16.04
N VAL A 4 7.04 -12.08 15.10
CA VAL A 4 6.41 -11.09 14.19
C VAL A 4 6.65 -11.45 12.74
N LEU A 5 5.58 -11.41 11.94
CA LEU A 5 5.66 -11.54 10.49
C LEU A 5 5.22 -10.23 9.81
N LEU A 6 6.17 -9.52 9.21
CA LEU A 6 5.89 -8.40 8.33
C LEU A 6 5.41 -8.94 6.98
N VAL A 7 4.32 -8.39 6.44
CA VAL A 7 3.77 -8.85 5.16
C VAL A 7 3.49 -7.69 4.23
N ASN A 8 4.10 -7.75 3.03
CA ASN A 8 3.81 -6.85 1.91
C ASN A 8 3.14 -7.64 0.77
N LEU A 9 2.64 -6.98 -0.28
CA LEU A 9 1.99 -7.69 -1.41
C LEU A 9 2.97 -8.49 -2.25
N GLY A 10 4.18 -7.98 -2.45
CA GLY A 10 5.19 -8.66 -3.21
C GLY A 10 5.47 -8.06 -4.59
N SER A 11 6.33 -8.73 -5.32
CA SER A 11 6.85 -8.31 -6.61
C SER A 11 7.23 -9.54 -7.46
N PRO A 12 7.35 -9.43 -8.79
CA PRO A 12 7.92 -10.50 -9.61
C PRO A 12 9.35 -10.85 -9.18
N ASP A 13 9.78 -12.09 -9.43
CA ASP A 13 11.15 -12.54 -9.11
C ASP A 13 12.21 -11.87 -10.02
N SER A 14 11.82 -11.42 -11.22
CA SER A 14 12.64 -10.60 -12.13
C SER A 14 11.75 -9.72 -13.01
N PRO A 15 12.31 -8.68 -13.65
CA PRO A 15 11.54 -7.82 -14.56
C PRO A 15 11.33 -8.47 -15.95
N THR A 16 11.43 -9.80 -16.05
CA THR A 16 11.16 -10.52 -17.31
C THR A 16 9.67 -10.72 -17.52
N PRO A 17 9.18 -10.74 -18.79
CA PRO A 17 7.77 -11.03 -19.06
C PRO A 17 7.29 -12.37 -18.48
N LYS A 18 8.17 -13.35 -18.31
CA LYS A 18 7.85 -14.67 -17.73
C LYS A 18 7.52 -14.55 -16.24
N ASP A 19 8.39 -13.90 -15.46
CA ASP A 19 8.22 -13.79 -14.02
C ASP A 19 7.11 -12.80 -13.67
N VAL A 20 6.99 -11.71 -14.44
CA VAL A 20 5.86 -10.78 -14.34
C VAL A 20 4.54 -11.49 -14.66
N LYS A 21 4.49 -12.38 -15.65
CA LYS A 21 3.28 -13.17 -15.94
C LYS A 21 2.89 -14.08 -14.77
N LYS A 22 3.87 -14.73 -14.14
CA LYS A 22 3.66 -15.58 -12.97
C LYS A 22 3.09 -14.75 -11.82
N TYR A 23 3.72 -13.64 -11.46
CA TYR A 23 3.30 -12.73 -10.41
C TYR A 23 1.88 -12.18 -10.65
N LEU A 24 1.62 -11.62 -11.83
CA LEU A 24 0.30 -11.12 -12.20
C LEU A 24 -0.76 -12.24 -12.18
N GLY A 25 -0.39 -13.47 -12.51
CA GLY A 25 -1.29 -14.61 -12.44
C GLY A 25 -1.71 -14.94 -11.02
N GLU A 26 -0.80 -14.91 -10.06
CA GLU A 26 -1.10 -15.11 -8.63
C GLU A 26 -1.94 -13.94 -8.09
N PHE A 27 -1.52 -12.70 -8.34
CA PHE A 27 -2.16 -11.48 -7.86
C PHE A 27 -3.60 -11.33 -8.37
N LEU A 28 -3.79 -11.39 -9.70
CA LEU A 28 -5.10 -11.12 -10.32
C LEU A 28 -6.09 -12.30 -10.21
N MET A 29 -5.60 -13.50 -9.88
CA MET A 29 -6.48 -14.64 -9.60
C MET A 29 -7.02 -14.66 -8.16
N ASP A 30 -6.56 -13.78 -7.30
CA ASP A 30 -7.15 -13.59 -5.97
C ASP A 30 -8.55 -12.97 -6.08
N GLU A 31 -9.52 -13.55 -5.39
CA GLU A 31 -10.91 -13.07 -5.40
C GLU A 31 -11.10 -11.76 -4.65
N ARG A 32 -10.15 -11.37 -3.79
CA ARG A 32 -10.16 -10.09 -3.09
C ARG A 32 -9.56 -8.96 -3.94
N VAL A 33 -8.87 -9.32 -5.03
CA VAL A 33 -8.33 -8.39 -6.03
C VAL A 33 -9.30 -8.23 -7.20
N ILE A 34 -9.70 -9.34 -7.83
CA ILE A 34 -10.73 -9.36 -8.87
C ILE A 34 -11.93 -10.17 -8.35
N ASP A 35 -12.86 -9.48 -7.75
CA ASP A 35 -13.99 -10.02 -6.98
C ASP A 35 -15.21 -10.42 -7.83
N VAL A 36 -14.93 -11.03 -8.98
CA VAL A 36 -15.95 -11.63 -9.87
C VAL A 36 -15.95 -13.16 -9.72
N PRO A 37 -17.02 -13.86 -10.19
CA PRO A 37 -17.08 -15.32 -10.14
C PRO A 37 -15.81 -15.97 -10.74
N LYS A 38 -15.35 -17.07 -10.16
CA LYS A 38 -14.08 -17.74 -10.52
C LYS A 38 -13.93 -18.01 -12.03
N TRP A 39 -15.01 -18.43 -12.69
CA TRP A 39 -14.97 -18.70 -14.14
C TRP A 39 -14.73 -17.41 -14.94
N ALA A 40 -15.39 -16.30 -14.60
CA ALA A 40 -15.23 -15.01 -15.26
C ALA A 40 -13.83 -14.44 -14.99
N ARG A 41 -13.34 -14.51 -13.73
CA ARG A 41 -11.98 -14.14 -13.36
C ARG A 41 -10.95 -14.96 -14.15
N THR A 42 -11.15 -16.27 -14.28
CA THR A 42 -10.24 -17.13 -15.03
C THR A 42 -10.19 -16.74 -16.50
N LEU A 43 -11.33 -16.49 -17.13
CA LEU A 43 -11.40 -16.06 -18.54
C LEU A 43 -10.72 -14.69 -18.72
N LEU A 44 -11.02 -13.72 -17.86
CA LEU A 44 -10.43 -12.39 -17.91
C LEU A 44 -8.91 -12.43 -17.70
N VAL A 45 -8.45 -13.09 -16.64
CA VAL A 45 -7.04 -13.09 -16.26
C VAL A 45 -6.22 -13.96 -17.23
N LYS A 46 -6.57 -15.25 -17.37
CA LYS A 46 -5.78 -16.19 -18.19
C LYS A 46 -6.02 -16.01 -19.69
N GLY A 47 -7.23 -15.65 -20.10
CA GLY A 47 -7.59 -15.46 -21.51
C GLY A 47 -7.12 -14.12 -22.10
N ILE A 48 -7.16 -13.05 -21.32
CA ILE A 48 -6.87 -11.69 -21.82
C ILE A 48 -5.63 -11.09 -21.16
N ILE A 49 -5.67 -10.87 -19.83
CA ILE A 49 -4.67 -10.03 -19.14
C ILE A 49 -3.27 -10.66 -19.24
N LEU A 50 -3.12 -11.96 -18.94
CA LEU A 50 -1.83 -12.64 -18.94
C LEU A 50 -1.24 -12.86 -20.36
N ASN A 51 -1.99 -12.53 -21.43
CA ASN A 51 -1.50 -12.58 -22.80
C ASN A 51 -1.08 -11.19 -23.32
N THR A 52 -1.53 -10.11 -22.68
CA THR A 52 -1.28 -8.73 -23.15
C THR A 52 -0.42 -7.92 -22.18
N ARG A 53 -0.70 -7.95 -20.91
CA ARG A 53 -0.06 -7.12 -19.87
C ARG A 53 1.39 -7.49 -19.52
N PRO A 54 1.84 -8.75 -19.49
CA PRO A 54 3.15 -9.09 -18.93
C PRO A 54 4.32 -8.38 -19.62
N LYS A 55 4.27 -8.19 -20.94
CA LYS A 55 5.32 -7.47 -21.69
C LYS A 55 5.36 -5.98 -21.34
N VAL A 56 4.21 -5.35 -21.18
CA VAL A 56 4.09 -3.93 -20.83
C VAL A 56 4.56 -3.72 -19.38
N SER A 57 4.04 -4.50 -18.46
CA SER A 57 4.44 -4.42 -17.05
C SER A 57 5.92 -4.76 -16.85
N ALA A 58 6.48 -5.70 -17.61
CA ALA A 58 7.91 -6.01 -17.55
C ALA A 58 8.79 -4.81 -17.96
N LYS A 59 8.36 -4.02 -18.95
CA LYS A 59 9.05 -2.78 -19.31
C LYS A 59 9.00 -1.75 -18.18
N ALA A 60 7.86 -1.60 -17.52
CA ALA A 60 7.70 -0.70 -16.38
C ALA A 60 8.58 -1.17 -15.20
N TYR A 61 8.54 -2.45 -14.83
CA TYR A 61 9.45 -3.02 -13.82
C TYR A 61 10.92 -2.80 -14.16
N SER A 62 11.33 -2.96 -15.45
CA SER A 62 12.71 -2.76 -15.87
C SER A 62 13.22 -1.34 -15.67
N LYS A 63 12.35 -0.31 -15.69
CA LYS A 63 12.73 1.09 -15.45
C LYS A 63 13.17 1.33 -14.01
N ILE A 64 12.55 0.61 -13.06
CA ILE A 64 12.75 0.83 -11.62
C ILE A 64 13.61 -0.26 -10.96
N TRP A 65 14.00 -1.30 -11.70
CA TRP A 65 14.68 -2.47 -11.14
C TRP A 65 16.09 -2.15 -10.67
N TRP A 66 16.39 -2.46 -9.41
CA TRP A 66 17.70 -2.23 -8.86
C TRP A 66 18.64 -3.42 -9.13
N LYS A 67 19.94 -3.23 -8.92
CA LYS A 67 20.93 -4.29 -9.03
C LYS A 67 20.67 -5.45 -8.07
N GLU A 68 20.16 -5.11 -6.88
CA GLU A 68 19.84 -6.06 -5.80
C GLU A 68 18.48 -6.76 -6.02
N GLY A 69 17.59 -6.21 -6.85
CA GLY A 69 16.27 -6.77 -7.12
C GLY A 69 15.15 -5.73 -7.20
N SER A 70 13.93 -6.16 -6.97
CA SER A 70 12.77 -5.27 -6.89
C SER A 70 12.91 -4.29 -5.72
N PRO A 71 12.70 -2.97 -5.92
CA PRO A 71 12.74 -1.99 -4.84
C PRO A 71 11.86 -2.38 -3.64
N LEU A 72 10.63 -2.84 -3.90
CA LEU A 72 9.72 -3.29 -2.84
C LEU A 72 10.33 -4.38 -1.95
N ILE A 73 10.94 -5.38 -2.56
CA ILE A 73 11.57 -6.50 -1.83
C ILE A 73 12.77 -5.99 -1.04
N VAL A 74 13.70 -5.30 -1.72
CA VAL A 74 14.94 -4.80 -1.10
C VAL A 74 14.65 -3.85 0.07
N LEU A 75 13.70 -2.95 -0.09
CA LEU A 75 13.31 -2.00 0.97
C LEU A 75 12.61 -2.69 2.14
N SER A 76 11.75 -3.69 1.84
CA SER A 76 11.10 -4.48 2.90
C SER A 76 12.13 -5.33 3.67
N GLU A 77 13.13 -5.90 3.00
CA GLU A 77 14.23 -6.63 3.64
C GLU A 77 15.08 -5.70 4.51
N ARG A 78 15.40 -4.49 4.03
CA ARG A 78 16.13 -3.49 4.82
C ARG A 78 15.34 -3.07 6.05
N LEU A 79 14.02 -2.87 5.92
CA LEU A 79 13.13 -2.58 7.03
C LEU A 79 13.17 -3.68 8.08
N GLU A 80 12.96 -4.95 7.66
CA GLU A 80 12.98 -6.11 8.55
C GLU A 80 14.34 -6.27 9.24
N ASN A 81 15.45 -6.14 8.51
CA ASN A 81 16.81 -6.22 9.04
C ASN A 81 17.15 -5.11 10.08
N LYS A 82 16.55 -3.92 9.97
CA LYS A 82 16.70 -2.88 10.99
C LYS A 82 15.80 -3.17 12.18
N LEU A 83 14.56 -3.56 11.93
CA LEU A 83 13.56 -3.85 12.96
C LEU A 83 14.00 -5.01 13.87
N SER A 84 14.56 -6.08 13.30
CA SER A 84 15.05 -7.24 14.05
C SER A 84 16.14 -6.90 15.08
N LYS A 85 16.81 -5.75 14.94
CA LYS A 85 17.80 -5.24 15.90
C LYS A 85 17.19 -4.39 17.01
N GLU A 86 15.97 -3.92 16.82
CA GLU A 86 15.26 -3.04 17.75
C GLU A 86 14.29 -3.81 18.67
N VAL A 87 14.00 -5.09 18.36
CA VAL A 87 13.07 -5.93 19.11
C VAL A 87 13.71 -7.24 19.56
N GLU A 88 13.25 -7.79 20.67
CA GLU A 88 13.78 -9.04 21.24
C GLU A 88 13.11 -10.29 20.66
N VAL A 89 11.91 -10.13 20.07
CA VAL A 89 11.14 -11.24 19.49
C VAL A 89 11.62 -11.54 18.06
N PRO A 90 11.63 -12.82 17.63
CA PRO A 90 11.96 -13.16 16.25
C PRO A 90 11.06 -12.42 15.25
N THR A 91 11.67 -11.91 14.20
CA THR A 91 10.98 -11.27 13.09
C THR A 91 11.20 -12.06 11.80
N ALA A 92 10.25 -11.99 10.89
CA ALA A 92 10.36 -12.51 9.54
C ALA A 92 9.62 -11.60 8.56
N LEU A 93 10.03 -11.65 7.30
CA LEU A 93 9.37 -10.96 6.19
C LEU A 93 8.72 -11.98 5.26
N ALA A 94 7.53 -11.67 4.78
CA ALA A 94 6.85 -12.43 3.75
C ALA A 94 6.12 -11.52 2.76
N MET A 95 5.78 -12.12 1.62
CA MET A 95 4.99 -11.49 0.57
C MET A 95 3.70 -12.28 0.36
N ARG A 96 2.62 -11.57 0.08
CA ARG A 96 1.33 -12.19 -0.24
C ARG A 96 1.40 -12.97 -1.55
N TYR A 97 2.16 -12.45 -2.51
CA TYR A 97 2.37 -13.04 -3.83
C TYR A 97 3.87 -13.11 -4.15
N GLY A 98 4.26 -14.10 -4.95
CA GLY A 98 5.66 -14.31 -5.36
C GLY A 98 6.37 -15.38 -4.52
N SER A 99 7.70 -15.37 -4.54
CA SER A 99 8.54 -16.45 -4.00
C SER A 99 8.71 -16.43 -2.48
N MET A 100 8.61 -15.25 -1.83
CA MET A 100 8.72 -15.07 -0.37
C MET A 100 7.35 -15.27 0.31
N THR A 101 6.82 -16.48 0.27
CA THR A 101 5.43 -16.75 0.69
C THR A 101 5.21 -16.61 2.19
N ILE A 102 3.98 -16.22 2.59
CA ILE A 102 3.55 -16.18 4.00
C ILE A 102 3.80 -17.53 4.70
N LYS A 103 3.54 -18.66 3.99
CA LYS A 103 3.81 -20.00 4.54
C LYS A 103 5.28 -20.18 4.94
N LYS A 104 6.24 -19.72 4.13
CA LYS A 104 7.66 -19.80 4.48
C LYS A 104 8.00 -18.90 5.66
N GLY A 105 7.47 -17.69 5.70
CA GLY A 105 7.67 -16.78 6.84
C GLY A 105 7.15 -17.37 8.14
N LEU A 106 5.94 -17.96 8.15
CA LEU A 106 5.37 -18.65 9.30
C LEU A 106 6.23 -19.86 9.71
N GLN A 107 6.68 -20.67 8.73
CA GLN A 107 7.54 -21.84 9.01
C GLN A 107 8.84 -21.41 9.68
N ASN A 108 9.50 -20.35 9.18
CA ASN A 108 10.72 -19.85 9.78
C ASN A 108 10.53 -19.46 11.26
N LEU A 109 9.42 -18.81 11.58
CA LEU A 109 9.10 -18.41 12.96
C LEU A 109 8.81 -19.64 13.84
N VAL A 110 8.05 -20.61 13.34
CA VAL A 110 7.77 -21.86 14.06
C VAL A 110 9.05 -22.67 14.31
N ASP A 111 9.95 -22.74 13.36
CA ASP A 111 11.24 -23.42 13.50
C ASP A 111 12.14 -22.75 14.58
N LEU A 112 11.91 -21.47 14.87
CA LEU A 112 12.52 -20.74 15.99
C LEU A 112 11.77 -20.93 17.32
N GLY A 113 10.69 -21.72 17.35
CA GLY A 113 9.89 -22.00 18.54
C GLY A 113 8.78 -20.99 18.83
N VAL A 114 8.39 -20.16 17.84
CA VAL A 114 7.26 -19.23 17.98
C VAL A 114 5.94 -20.00 18.02
N ASP A 115 5.09 -19.69 19.00
CA ASP A 115 3.74 -20.24 19.21
C ASP A 115 2.63 -19.17 19.21
N GLU A 116 3.03 -17.89 19.15
CA GLU A 116 2.13 -16.74 18.95
C GLU A 116 2.76 -15.75 17.97
N VAL A 117 2.08 -15.49 16.85
CA VAL A 117 2.58 -14.60 15.78
C VAL A 117 1.72 -13.35 15.66
N LEU A 118 2.38 -12.19 15.60
CA LEU A 118 1.77 -10.94 15.17
C LEU A 118 1.99 -10.75 13.67
N ILE A 119 0.91 -10.76 12.89
CA ILE A 119 0.96 -10.37 11.48
C ILE A 119 0.86 -8.85 11.38
N ILE A 120 1.81 -8.24 10.70
CA ILE A 120 1.82 -6.81 10.40
C ILE A 120 1.68 -6.61 8.89
N PRO A 121 0.46 -6.40 8.36
CA PRO A 121 0.29 -5.95 6.98
C PRO A 121 0.92 -4.57 6.81
N LEU A 122 1.84 -4.41 5.87
CA LEU A 122 2.53 -3.13 5.63
C LEU A 122 1.66 -2.17 4.80
N TYR A 123 0.39 -1.99 5.24
CA TYR A 123 -0.63 -1.14 4.64
C TYR A 123 -1.38 -0.36 5.72
N PRO A 124 -1.27 0.98 5.73
CA PRO A 124 -1.92 1.79 6.76
C PRO A 124 -3.44 1.72 6.73
N GLN A 125 -4.02 1.63 5.51
CA GLN A 125 -5.46 1.59 5.30
C GLN A 125 -5.92 0.15 5.05
N PHE A 126 -7.14 -0.17 5.49
CA PHE A 126 -7.80 -1.44 5.18
C PHE A 126 -8.24 -1.47 3.72
N ALA A 127 -7.87 -2.53 3.00
CA ALA A 127 -8.47 -2.87 1.72
C ALA A 127 -8.59 -4.39 1.57
N MET A 128 -9.62 -4.85 0.83
CA MET A 128 -9.80 -6.27 0.51
C MET A 128 -8.56 -6.85 -0.19
N ALA A 129 -8.00 -6.09 -1.15
CA ALA A 129 -6.86 -6.50 -1.96
C ALA A 129 -5.49 -6.42 -1.25
N THR A 130 -5.42 -5.91 -0.03
CA THR A 130 -4.19 -5.79 0.77
C THR A 130 -4.35 -6.46 2.13
N THR A 131 -4.87 -5.74 3.12
CA THR A 131 -4.98 -6.21 4.50
C THR A 131 -5.82 -7.49 4.62
N GLU A 132 -7.01 -7.53 4.02
CA GLU A 132 -7.90 -8.68 4.13
C GLU A 132 -7.30 -9.93 3.50
N THR A 133 -6.79 -9.85 2.26
CA THR A 133 -6.20 -11.02 1.60
C THR A 133 -4.98 -11.58 2.35
N ILE A 134 -4.17 -10.72 3.01
CA ILE A 134 -3.05 -11.15 3.85
C ILE A 134 -3.54 -11.91 5.07
N LEU A 135 -4.50 -11.33 5.81
CA LEU A 135 -4.99 -11.90 7.05
C LEU A 135 -5.74 -13.23 6.83
N GLU A 136 -6.59 -13.28 5.82
CA GLU A 136 -7.34 -14.50 5.47
C GLU A 136 -6.40 -15.64 5.05
N LEU A 137 -5.42 -15.36 4.16
CA LEU A 137 -4.45 -16.39 3.79
C LEU A 137 -3.61 -16.82 4.99
N SER A 138 -3.20 -15.90 5.86
CA SER A 138 -2.43 -16.22 7.05
C SER A 138 -3.22 -17.16 7.95
N LYS A 139 -4.50 -16.88 8.18
CA LYS A 139 -5.41 -17.74 8.95
C LYS A 139 -5.56 -19.12 8.32
N GLU A 140 -5.86 -19.19 7.02
CA GLU A 140 -5.99 -20.47 6.30
C GLU A 140 -4.71 -21.35 6.42
N LEU A 141 -3.54 -20.71 6.31
CA LEU A 141 -2.26 -21.42 6.43
C LEU A 141 -2.00 -21.91 7.84
N ILE A 142 -2.33 -21.09 8.86
CA ILE A 142 -2.19 -21.46 10.26
C ILE A 142 -3.11 -22.60 10.60
N ASP A 143 -4.40 -22.50 10.30
CA ASP A 143 -5.39 -23.54 10.57
C ASP A 143 -4.99 -24.89 9.93
N LYS A 144 -4.38 -24.84 8.74
CA LYS A 144 -4.03 -26.05 7.99
C LYS A 144 -2.68 -26.67 8.33
N PHE A 145 -1.65 -25.83 8.59
CA PHE A 145 -0.26 -26.30 8.70
C PHE A 145 0.39 -26.03 10.05
N PHE A 146 -0.17 -25.09 10.83
CA PHE A 146 0.42 -24.63 12.09
C PHE A 146 -0.65 -24.52 13.19
N PRO A 147 -1.43 -25.58 13.48
CA PRO A 147 -2.64 -25.51 14.34
C PRO A 147 -2.36 -25.08 15.79
N ASN A 148 -1.09 -25.13 16.22
CA ASN A 148 -0.68 -24.69 17.56
C ASN A 148 -0.17 -23.24 17.58
N LEU A 149 -0.17 -22.53 16.43
CA LEU A 149 0.30 -21.16 16.33
C LEU A 149 -0.89 -20.20 16.53
N ASN A 150 -0.83 -19.38 17.57
CA ASN A 150 -1.84 -18.36 17.83
C ASN A 150 -1.61 -17.15 16.91
N LEU A 151 -2.69 -16.62 16.36
CA LEU A 151 -2.68 -15.49 15.41
C LEU A 151 -3.16 -14.21 16.08
N SER A 152 -2.31 -13.20 16.07
CA SER A 152 -2.66 -11.79 16.29
C SER A 152 -2.35 -10.96 15.04
N ASN A 153 -3.00 -9.82 14.87
CA ASN A 153 -2.69 -8.90 13.78
C ASN A 153 -2.68 -7.46 14.24
N LEU A 154 -1.79 -6.67 13.66
CA LEU A 154 -1.83 -5.22 13.79
C LEU A 154 -3.06 -4.70 13.02
N PRO A 155 -3.97 -3.91 13.65
CA PRO A 155 -5.08 -3.29 12.93
C PRO A 155 -4.57 -2.23 11.94
N PRO A 156 -5.42 -1.77 11.00
CA PRO A 156 -5.12 -0.61 10.18
C PRO A 156 -4.73 0.59 11.05
N PHE A 157 -3.59 1.20 10.73
CA PHE A 157 -2.95 2.24 11.56
C PHE A 157 -3.00 3.64 10.93
N TYR A 158 -3.92 3.84 9.97
CA TYR A 158 -4.08 5.07 9.18
C TYR A 158 -4.26 6.34 10.02
N ASN A 159 -4.83 6.24 11.21
CA ASN A 159 -5.09 7.35 12.13
C ASN A 159 -4.30 7.28 13.44
N ASP A 160 -3.30 6.41 13.50
CA ASP A 160 -2.40 6.37 14.66
C ASP A 160 -1.60 7.68 14.72
N PRO A 161 -1.60 8.41 15.86
CA PRO A 161 -0.95 9.72 15.96
C PRO A 161 0.56 9.69 15.70
N ASP A 162 1.23 8.61 16.10
CA ASP A 162 2.67 8.49 15.90
C ASP A 162 2.99 8.16 14.43
N TYR A 163 2.16 7.34 13.76
CA TYR A 163 2.25 7.14 12.30
C TYR A 163 2.07 8.46 11.54
N ILE A 164 1.08 9.27 11.89
CA ILE A 164 0.85 10.57 11.26
C ILE A 164 2.05 11.50 11.45
N LYS A 165 2.65 11.53 12.64
CA LYS A 165 3.88 12.31 12.88
C LYS A 165 5.05 11.83 12.05
N VAL A 166 5.30 10.52 11.98
CA VAL A 166 6.39 9.94 11.17
C VAL A 166 6.20 10.27 9.69
N LEU A 167 4.99 10.10 9.16
CA LEU A 167 4.66 10.45 7.78
C LEU A 167 4.85 11.95 7.52
N SER A 168 4.33 12.80 8.40
CA SER A 168 4.47 14.26 8.30
C SER A 168 5.93 14.72 8.36
N SER A 169 6.73 14.12 9.24
CA SER A 169 8.18 14.40 9.34
C SER A 169 8.91 14.01 8.05
N THR A 170 8.56 12.87 7.47
CA THR A 170 9.13 12.41 6.18
C THR A 170 8.77 13.38 5.05
N ILE A 171 7.52 13.85 5.00
CA ILE A 171 7.07 14.86 4.03
C ILE A 171 7.85 16.16 4.22
N LYS A 172 7.92 16.64 5.45
CA LYS A 172 8.63 17.89 5.79
C LYS A 172 10.10 17.84 5.41
N ALA A 173 10.79 16.76 5.75
CA ALA A 173 12.19 16.57 5.41
C ALA A 173 12.42 16.49 3.90
N SER A 174 11.53 15.82 3.16
CA SER A 174 11.61 15.69 1.70
C SER A 174 11.36 17.03 0.98
N LEU A 175 10.66 17.96 1.61
CA LEU A 175 10.31 19.27 1.06
C LEU A 175 11.22 20.40 1.58
N GLU A 176 12.16 20.10 2.46
CA GLU A 176 13.08 21.10 2.98
C GLU A 176 13.86 21.79 1.85
N GLY A 177 13.84 23.13 1.83
CA GLY A 177 14.47 23.93 0.78
C GLY A 177 13.78 23.90 -0.58
N LYS A 178 12.68 23.15 -0.74
CA LYS A 178 11.91 23.08 -1.98
C LYS A 178 10.65 23.95 -1.88
N LYS A 179 10.33 24.64 -2.96
CA LYS A 179 9.07 25.39 -3.09
C LYS A 179 8.06 24.51 -3.79
N TYR A 180 6.85 24.42 -3.24
CA TYR A 180 5.69 23.80 -3.88
C TYR A 180 4.45 24.64 -3.64
N GLU A 181 3.56 24.66 -4.61
CA GLU A 181 2.28 25.37 -4.58
C GLU A 181 1.14 24.45 -4.17
N HIS A 182 1.30 23.13 -4.45
CA HIS A 182 0.28 22.13 -4.13
C HIS A 182 0.92 20.82 -3.69
N LEU A 183 0.39 20.20 -2.59
CA LEU A 183 0.74 18.86 -2.13
C LEU A 183 -0.39 17.90 -2.51
N LEU A 184 -0.13 16.98 -3.42
CA LEU A 184 -1.09 15.96 -3.84
C LEU A 184 -0.87 14.65 -3.08
N PHE A 185 -1.91 14.18 -2.37
CA PHE A 185 -1.95 12.87 -1.74
C PHE A 185 -2.55 11.87 -2.74
N SER A 186 -1.74 11.00 -3.29
CA SER A 186 -2.16 9.98 -4.24
C SER A 186 -2.24 8.62 -3.57
N TYR A 187 -3.43 8.02 -3.54
CA TYR A 187 -3.66 6.67 -3.02
C TYR A 187 -3.91 5.71 -4.18
N HIS A 188 -3.58 4.44 -4.01
CA HIS A 188 -3.99 3.46 -5.00
C HIS A 188 -5.52 3.40 -5.08
N GLY A 189 -6.08 3.55 -6.27
CA GLY A 189 -7.51 3.43 -6.49
C GLY A 189 -8.00 2.00 -6.25
N ILE A 190 -9.25 1.87 -5.83
CA ILE A 190 -9.96 0.59 -5.79
C ILE A 190 -11.34 0.74 -6.40
N PRO A 191 -11.95 -0.36 -6.89
CA PRO A 191 -13.33 -0.32 -7.39
C PRO A 191 -14.31 0.12 -6.30
N GLU A 192 -15.27 0.98 -6.62
CA GLU A 192 -16.30 1.43 -5.67
C GLU A 192 -17.08 0.29 -5.05
N ARG A 193 -17.25 -0.83 -5.78
CA ARG A 193 -17.92 -2.02 -5.25
C ARG A 193 -17.16 -2.64 -4.07
N HIS A 194 -15.81 -2.52 -4.01
CA HIS A 194 -15.03 -3.00 -2.86
C HIS A 194 -15.39 -2.19 -1.60
N ILE A 195 -15.56 -0.86 -1.72
CA ILE A 195 -16.01 -0.03 -0.60
C ILE A 195 -17.38 -0.47 -0.10
N ARG A 196 -18.34 -0.72 -1.02
CA ARG A 196 -19.67 -1.20 -0.62
C ARG A 196 -19.66 -2.58 0.00
N LYS A 197 -18.78 -3.48 -0.46
CA LYS A 197 -18.61 -4.82 0.14
C LYS A 197 -18.02 -4.77 1.54
N SER A 198 -17.08 -3.86 1.78
CA SER A 198 -16.45 -3.66 3.09
C SER A 198 -17.34 -2.90 4.07
N ASP A 199 -18.46 -2.34 3.65
CA ASP A 199 -19.43 -1.68 4.53
C ASP A 199 -20.19 -2.71 5.37
N ILE A 200 -19.75 -2.91 6.61
CA ILE A 200 -20.38 -3.85 7.56
C ILE A 200 -21.81 -3.48 7.92
N THR A 201 -22.20 -2.21 7.77
CA THR A 201 -23.57 -1.74 8.01
C THR A 201 -24.49 -1.98 6.83
N LYS A 202 -23.92 -2.25 5.64
CA LYS A 202 -24.63 -2.45 4.35
C LYS A 202 -25.50 -1.28 3.89
N SER A 203 -25.42 -0.14 4.55
CA SER A 203 -26.32 1.00 4.29
C SER A 203 -25.66 2.37 4.40
N HIS A 204 -24.47 2.45 5.01
CA HIS A 204 -23.79 3.74 5.26
C HIS A 204 -23.13 4.31 3.99
N CYS A 205 -22.48 3.47 3.21
CA CYS A 205 -21.65 3.92 2.10
C CYS A 205 -22.47 4.41 0.90
N LYS A 206 -22.38 5.71 0.60
CA LYS A 206 -22.97 6.36 -0.56
C LYS A 206 -21.97 6.67 -1.66
N ILE A 207 -20.67 6.37 -1.43
CA ILE A 207 -19.53 6.71 -2.32
C ILE A 207 -19.33 8.24 -2.48
N ASP A 208 -20.10 9.06 -1.85
CA ASP A 208 -19.90 10.52 -1.79
C ASP A 208 -19.01 10.92 -0.58
N LYS A 209 -18.69 12.21 -0.49
CA LYS A 209 -17.92 12.70 0.66
C LYS A 209 -18.72 12.69 1.96
N SER A 210 -20.05 12.79 1.89
CA SER A 210 -20.91 12.92 3.07
C SER A 210 -20.81 11.69 3.98
N CYS A 211 -20.83 10.50 3.42
CA CYS A 211 -20.68 9.27 4.21
C CYS A 211 -19.28 9.12 4.83
N CYS A 212 -18.24 9.69 4.21
CA CYS A 212 -16.87 9.61 4.74
C CYS A 212 -16.66 10.50 5.98
N ILE A 213 -17.45 11.57 6.17
CA ILE A 213 -17.35 12.49 7.30
C ILE A 213 -18.42 12.26 8.38
N THR A 214 -19.48 11.49 8.07
CA THR A 214 -20.52 11.13 9.03
C THR A 214 -20.06 9.92 9.82
N PRO A 215 -19.94 10.01 11.17
CA PRO A 215 -19.43 8.90 12.01
C PRO A 215 -20.22 7.60 11.79
N SER A 216 -19.48 6.48 11.61
CA SER A 216 -20.08 5.16 11.40
C SER A 216 -19.09 4.05 11.69
N GLU A 217 -19.58 2.90 12.16
CA GLU A 217 -18.83 1.65 12.27
C GLU A 217 -18.27 1.17 10.92
N ALA A 218 -18.87 1.59 9.80
CA ALA A 218 -18.38 1.30 8.46
C ALA A 218 -16.96 1.85 8.23
N HIS A 219 -16.55 2.91 8.90
CA HIS A 219 -15.24 3.54 8.74
C HIS A 219 -14.09 2.62 9.12
N LYS A 220 -14.31 1.65 10.00
CA LYS A 220 -13.34 0.64 10.39
C LYS A 220 -12.76 -0.13 9.19
N TYR A 221 -13.56 -0.31 8.14
CA TYR A 221 -13.19 -1.05 6.93
C TYR A 221 -13.34 -0.21 5.63
N CYS A 222 -13.62 1.08 5.74
CA CYS A 222 -13.82 1.95 4.58
C CYS A 222 -12.49 2.57 4.13
N TYR A 223 -11.86 1.99 3.10
CA TYR A 223 -10.61 2.49 2.52
C TYR A 223 -10.68 3.98 2.16
N LYS A 224 -11.76 4.43 1.51
CA LYS A 224 -11.92 5.83 1.10
C LYS A 224 -11.90 6.79 2.30
N HIS A 225 -12.66 6.46 3.36
CA HIS A 225 -12.64 7.26 4.59
C HIS A 225 -11.22 7.32 5.17
N GLN A 226 -10.55 6.17 5.27
CA GLN A 226 -9.23 6.07 5.86
C GLN A 226 -8.17 6.86 5.06
N CYS A 227 -8.24 6.87 3.72
CA CYS A 227 -7.39 7.72 2.88
C CYS A 227 -7.64 9.21 3.12
N LEU A 228 -8.91 9.63 3.16
CA LEU A 228 -9.27 11.02 3.41
C LEU A 228 -8.85 11.47 4.81
N GLU A 229 -8.95 10.60 5.81
CA GLU A 229 -8.55 10.88 7.18
C GLU A 229 -7.03 11.04 7.31
N VAL A 230 -6.21 10.20 6.65
CA VAL A 230 -4.75 10.42 6.59
C VAL A 230 -4.44 11.78 5.97
N THR A 231 -5.06 12.11 4.84
CA THR A 231 -4.83 13.41 4.19
C THR A 231 -5.17 14.57 5.12
N ARG A 232 -6.30 14.50 5.84
CA ARG A 232 -6.74 15.51 6.80
C ARG A 232 -5.75 15.64 7.96
N LEU A 233 -5.42 14.52 8.61
CA LEU A 233 -4.53 14.50 9.77
C LEU A 233 -3.11 14.98 9.44
N VAL A 234 -2.55 14.57 8.30
CA VAL A 234 -1.25 15.06 7.85
C VAL A 234 -1.31 16.54 7.47
N GLY A 235 -2.40 16.98 6.83
CA GLY A 235 -2.61 18.41 6.52
C GLY A 235 -2.65 19.27 7.79
N GLU A 236 -3.32 18.80 8.85
CA GLU A 236 -3.35 19.45 10.17
C GLU A 236 -1.98 19.45 10.84
N GLU A 237 -1.28 18.30 10.88
CA GLU A 237 0.05 18.16 11.49
C GLU A 237 1.09 19.07 10.82
N LEU A 238 0.99 19.25 9.50
CA LEU A 238 1.86 20.15 8.72
C LEU A 238 1.40 21.60 8.71
N GLY A 239 0.23 21.91 9.28
CA GLY A 239 -0.36 23.26 9.28
C GLY A 239 -0.69 23.79 7.87
N LEU A 240 -1.09 22.89 6.96
CA LEU A 240 -1.37 23.25 5.56
C LEU A 240 -2.75 23.92 5.43
N ASN A 241 -2.83 24.88 4.49
CA ASN A 241 -4.12 25.43 4.08
C ASN A 241 -4.85 24.40 3.18
N GLU A 242 -6.14 24.18 3.41
CA GLU A 242 -6.96 23.22 2.64
C GLU A 242 -6.95 23.47 1.12
N SER A 243 -6.70 24.70 0.69
CA SER A 243 -6.58 25.03 -0.74
C SER A 243 -5.25 24.58 -1.37
N THR A 244 -4.23 24.27 -0.56
CA THR A 244 -2.88 23.92 -1.02
C THR A 244 -2.59 22.41 -1.05
N TYR A 245 -3.56 21.59 -0.71
CA TYR A 245 -3.43 20.14 -0.84
C TYR A 245 -4.74 19.46 -1.26
N SER A 246 -4.64 18.27 -1.78
CA SER A 246 -5.81 17.48 -2.18
C SER A 246 -5.54 15.98 -2.20
N THR A 247 -6.62 15.19 -2.25
CA THR A 247 -6.59 13.73 -2.36
C THR A 247 -6.95 13.29 -3.77
N SER A 248 -6.23 12.30 -4.30
CA SER A 248 -6.53 11.65 -5.57
C SER A 248 -6.27 10.13 -5.49
N PHE A 249 -6.72 9.40 -6.52
CA PHE A 249 -6.60 7.95 -6.60
C PHE A 249 -5.98 7.54 -7.94
N GLN A 250 -4.89 6.77 -7.88
CA GLN A 250 -4.13 6.27 -9.04
C GLN A 250 -4.54 4.87 -9.47
N SER A 251 -4.07 4.40 -10.60
CA SER A 251 -4.11 3.00 -11.04
C SER A 251 -5.53 2.44 -11.19
N ARG A 252 -6.25 2.85 -12.22
CA ARG A 252 -7.54 2.24 -12.55
C ARG A 252 -7.41 1.10 -13.54
N LEU A 253 -8.25 0.08 -13.42
CA LEU A 253 -8.29 -1.06 -14.31
C LEU A 253 -9.73 -1.31 -14.85
N GLY A 254 -9.85 -1.49 -16.17
CA GLY A 254 -11.10 -1.88 -16.81
C GLY A 254 -12.17 -0.78 -16.82
N PHE A 255 -13.44 -1.20 -16.88
CA PHE A 255 -14.60 -0.31 -17.07
C PHE A 255 -15.39 -0.04 -15.79
N ASP A 256 -15.05 -0.69 -14.69
CA ASP A 256 -15.73 -0.48 -13.41
C ASP A 256 -15.54 0.95 -12.91
N PRO A 257 -16.50 1.50 -12.14
CA PRO A 257 -16.29 2.73 -11.40
C PRO A 257 -15.22 2.53 -10.32
N TRP A 258 -14.14 3.30 -10.40
CA TRP A 258 -13.06 3.37 -9.41
C TRP A 258 -13.15 4.66 -8.62
N LEU A 259 -12.55 4.69 -7.43
CA LEU A 259 -12.48 5.89 -6.58
C LEU A 259 -11.92 7.08 -7.35
N ARG A 260 -12.49 8.25 -7.08
CA ARG A 260 -12.18 9.54 -7.73
C ARG A 260 -11.88 10.61 -6.68
N PRO A 261 -11.17 11.71 -7.09
CA PRO A 261 -10.66 12.05 -8.43
C PRO A 261 -9.45 11.18 -8.83
N TYR A 262 -9.22 10.98 -10.13
CA TYR A 262 -8.07 10.24 -10.64
C TYR A 262 -6.79 11.08 -10.59
N THR A 263 -5.66 10.48 -10.22
CA THR A 263 -4.39 11.19 -10.03
C THR A 263 -3.88 11.81 -11.32
N ASP A 264 -3.84 11.06 -12.43
CA ASP A 264 -3.45 11.56 -13.75
C ASP A 264 -4.23 12.81 -14.15
N ARG A 265 -5.56 12.78 -13.98
CA ARG A 265 -6.45 13.91 -14.29
C ARG A 265 -6.32 15.07 -13.33
N THR A 266 -5.97 14.80 -12.08
CA THR A 266 -5.77 15.85 -11.07
C THR A 266 -4.47 16.59 -11.35
N ILE A 267 -3.39 15.89 -11.69
CA ILE A 267 -2.11 16.47 -12.09
C ILE A 267 -2.31 17.36 -13.34
N GLU A 268 -2.96 16.80 -14.37
CA GLU A 268 -3.26 17.51 -15.62
C GLU A 268 -4.08 18.79 -15.37
N ARG A 269 -5.13 18.70 -14.55
CA ARG A 269 -6.00 19.84 -14.21
C ARG A 269 -5.23 20.94 -13.47
N LEU A 270 -4.49 20.59 -12.41
CA LEU A 270 -3.73 21.55 -11.62
C LEU A 270 -2.66 22.28 -12.46
N GLY A 271 -1.96 21.56 -13.33
CA GLY A 271 -1.00 22.18 -14.24
C GLY A 271 -1.65 23.14 -15.24
N LYS A 272 -2.81 22.78 -15.82
CA LYS A 272 -3.60 23.65 -16.71
C LYS A 272 -4.18 24.88 -15.98
N GLU A 273 -4.52 24.75 -14.70
CA GLU A 273 -4.97 25.85 -13.84
C GLU A 273 -3.83 26.79 -13.42
N GLY A 274 -2.58 26.46 -13.78
CA GLY A 274 -1.44 27.34 -13.60
C GLY A 274 -0.45 26.94 -12.52
N THR A 275 -0.68 25.84 -11.78
CA THR A 275 0.29 25.31 -10.80
C THR A 275 1.63 25.03 -11.48
N LYS A 276 2.72 25.62 -10.98
CA LYS A 276 4.06 25.47 -11.56
C LYS A 276 4.95 24.55 -10.74
N SER A 277 4.65 24.34 -9.46
CA SER A 277 5.40 23.43 -8.60
C SER A 277 4.46 22.56 -7.78
N MET A 278 4.63 21.25 -7.88
CA MET A 278 3.81 20.25 -7.21
C MET A 278 4.68 19.29 -6.41
N ALA A 279 4.24 18.96 -5.20
CA ALA A 279 4.73 17.83 -4.44
C ALA A 279 3.69 16.73 -4.43
N ILE A 280 4.12 15.46 -4.45
CA ILE A 280 3.21 14.30 -4.41
C ILE A 280 3.71 13.27 -3.41
N VAL A 281 2.79 12.72 -2.63
CA VAL A 281 3.03 11.66 -1.65
C VAL A 281 2.02 10.53 -1.85
N THR A 282 2.44 9.29 -1.58
CA THR A 282 1.64 8.07 -1.84
C THR A 282 1.38 7.27 -0.56
N PRO A 283 0.53 7.76 0.39
CA PRO A 283 0.43 7.20 1.73
C PRO A 283 -0.33 5.86 1.83
N ALA A 284 -0.75 5.28 0.71
CA ALA A 284 -1.25 3.91 0.67
C ALA A 284 -0.11 2.88 0.74
N PHE A 285 1.14 3.32 0.52
CA PHE A 285 2.33 2.49 0.49
C PHE A 285 3.30 2.93 1.57
N VAL A 286 3.83 1.98 2.34
CA VAL A 286 4.93 2.24 3.28
C VAL A 286 6.30 1.91 2.68
N SER A 287 6.34 1.18 1.56
CA SER A 287 7.56 0.87 0.81
C SER A 287 7.39 1.25 -0.65
N ASP A 288 8.42 1.87 -1.24
CA ASP A 288 8.41 2.22 -2.65
C ASP A 288 8.32 0.99 -3.54
N CYS A 289 7.51 1.09 -4.58
CA CYS A 289 7.14 0.01 -5.47
C CYS A 289 6.96 0.51 -6.91
N LEU A 290 6.42 -0.31 -7.80
CA LEU A 290 6.16 0.07 -9.18
C LEU A 290 5.25 1.31 -9.27
N GLU A 291 4.20 1.31 -8.46
CA GLU A 291 3.16 2.34 -8.44
C GLU A 291 3.68 3.70 -7.96
N THR A 292 4.68 3.71 -7.08
CA THR A 292 5.27 4.96 -6.57
C THR A 292 6.40 5.49 -7.44
N LEU A 293 7.26 4.58 -7.93
CA LEU A 293 8.48 4.95 -8.66
C LEU A 293 8.25 5.14 -10.16
N GLU A 294 7.39 4.34 -10.78
CA GLU A 294 7.15 4.44 -12.23
C GLU A 294 5.88 5.24 -12.51
N GLU A 295 4.71 4.83 -12.00
CA GLU A 295 3.45 5.50 -12.32
C GLU A 295 3.41 6.94 -11.77
N ILE A 296 3.85 7.17 -10.51
CA ILE A 296 3.79 8.50 -9.91
C ILE A 296 5.05 9.32 -10.20
N ALA A 297 6.25 8.78 -9.92
CA ALA A 297 7.44 9.59 -10.04
C ALA A 297 7.83 9.87 -11.50
N MET A 298 7.66 8.90 -12.41
CA MET A 298 8.04 9.08 -13.82
C MET A 298 6.85 9.57 -14.65
N GLU A 299 5.75 8.79 -14.75
CA GLU A 299 4.61 9.18 -15.59
C GLU A 299 3.88 10.42 -15.04
N GLY A 300 3.75 10.55 -13.71
CA GLY A 300 3.15 11.73 -13.08
C GLY A 300 3.93 13.02 -13.36
N GLU A 301 5.27 12.97 -13.31
CA GLU A 301 6.14 14.10 -13.65
C GLU A 301 6.01 14.46 -15.14
N GLU A 302 6.01 13.46 -16.04
CA GLU A 302 5.82 13.65 -17.47
C GLU A 302 4.51 14.39 -17.78
N ILE A 303 3.38 13.88 -17.23
CA ILE A 303 2.06 14.53 -17.37
C ILE A 303 2.10 15.98 -16.88
N PHE A 304 2.73 16.25 -15.73
CA PHE A 304 2.79 17.59 -15.16
C PHE A 304 3.58 18.56 -16.06
N HIS A 305 4.71 18.12 -16.60
CA HIS A 305 5.53 18.91 -17.51
C HIS A 305 4.83 19.19 -18.85
N GLU A 306 4.11 18.20 -19.41
CA GLU A 306 3.34 18.37 -20.66
C GLU A 306 2.29 19.50 -20.56
N VAL A 307 1.72 19.72 -19.37
CA VAL A 307 0.72 20.78 -19.14
C VAL A 307 1.31 22.08 -18.60
N GLY A 308 2.63 22.21 -18.63
CA GLY A 308 3.35 23.45 -18.30
C GLY A 308 3.76 23.60 -16.84
N GLY A 309 3.72 22.53 -16.04
CA GLY A 309 4.39 22.42 -14.76
C GLY A 309 5.92 22.50 -14.89
N LYS A 310 6.60 22.97 -13.85
CA LYS A 310 8.06 23.16 -13.89
C LYS A 310 8.83 22.31 -12.88
N TYR A 311 8.27 22.14 -11.69
CA TYR A 311 8.92 21.43 -10.60
C TYR A 311 7.98 20.38 -10.05
N PHE A 312 8.36 19.12 -10.16
CA PHE A 312 7.63 17.97 -9.61
C PHE A 312 8.50 17.30 -8.56
N THR A 313 8.00 17.19 -7.35
CA THR A 313 8.73 16.57 -6.24
C THR A 313 7.97 15.35 -5.73
N THR A 314 8.53 14.16 -5.93
CA THR A 314 8.00 12.94 -5.35
C THR A 314 8.57 12.75 -3.95
N ILE A 315 7.70 12.51 -2.98
CA ILE A 315 8.07 12.19 -1.60
C ILE A 315 8.19 10.68 -1.49
N PRO A 316 9.35 10.13 -1.05
CA PRO A 316 9.53 8.69 -0.91
C PRO A 316 8.57 8.12 0.16
N CYS A 317 8.23 6.85 0.03
CA CYS A 317 7.55 6.11 1.09
C CYS A 317 8.41 6.04 2.36
N LEU A 318 7.86 5.54 3.46
CA LEU A 318 8.60 5.42 4.72
C LEU A 318 9.79 4.47 4.62
N ASN A 319 9.69 3.45 3.78
CA ASN A 319 10.76 2.50 3.48
C ASN A 319 11.37 1.91 4.76
N ASP A 320 12.66 2.10 4.93
CA ASP A 320 13.45 1.71 6.09
C ASP A 320 13.89 2.93 6.94
N ASN A 321 13.08 4.01 6.93
CA ASN A 321 13.30 5.22 7.72
C ASN A 321 13.42 4.87 9.22
N PRO A 322 14.42 5.41 9.95
CA PRO A 322 14.62 5.11 11.37
C PRO A 322 13.40 5.38 12.26
N ASP A 323 12.67 6.48 12.03
CA ASP A 323 11.49 6.80 12.83
C ASP A 323 10.35 5.79 12.60
N TRP A 324 10.22 5.30 11.36
CA TRP A 324 9.27 4.23 11.02
C TRP A 324 9.66 2.89 11.66
N VAL A 325 10.95 2.53 11.62
CA VAL A 325 11.48 1.35 12.31
C VAL A 325 11.20 1.43 13.81
N SER A 326 11.49 2.57 14.43
CA SER A 326 11.25 2.79 15.87
C SER A 326 9.76 2.71 16.24
N LEU A 327 8.88 3.20 15.39
CA LEU A 327 7.43 3.10 15.59
C LEU A 327 6.94 1.65 15.53
N LEU A 328 7.38 0.88 14.53
CA LEU A 328 7.08 -0.55 14.44
C LEU A 328 7.61 -1.29 15.67
N ALA A 329 8.83 -0.99 16.09
CA ALA A 329 9.44 -1.59 17.28
C ALA A 329 8.63 -1.27 18.56
N LYS A 330 8.11 -0.04 18.68
CA LYS A 330 7.21 0.36 19.77
C LYS A 330 5.96 -0.51 19.80
N TRP A 331 5.23 -0.63 18.70
CA TRP A 331 4.01 -1.44 18.64
C TRP A 331 4.27 -2.92 18.93
N ILE A 332 5.38 -3.45 18.45
CA ILE A 332 5.80 -4.85 18.73
C ILE A 332 6.11 -5.05 20.22
N LYS A 333 6.82 -4.12 20.85
CA LYS A 333 7.13 -4.18 22.29
C LYS A 333 5.85 -4.09 23.13
N GLU A 334 4.93 -3.20 22.78
CA GLU A 334 3.63 -3.08 23.44
C GLU A 334 2.81 -4.38 23.34
N TRP A 335 2.77 -5.01 22.15
CA TRP A 335 2.11 -6.30 21.96
C TRP A 335 2.83 -7.44 22.67
N SER A 336 4.16 -7.50 22.61
CA SER A 336 4.93 -8.60 23.19
C SER A 336 4.91 -8.61 24.72
N SER A 337 4.66 -7.47 25.36
CA SER A 337 4.56 -7.33 26.83
C SER A 337 3.19 -7.68 27.41
N GLN A 338 2.16 -7.86 26.59
CA GLN A 338 0.84 -8.33 26.98
C GLN A 338 0.82 -9.85 27.21
#